data_04a42905f13b2a4ed4daf653b1956665
#
_entry.id   04a42905f13b2a4ed4daf653b1956665
#
_cell.length_a   1.000
_cell.length_b   1.000
_cell.length_c   1.000
_cell.angle_alpha   90.00
_cell.angle_beta   90.00
_cell.angle_gamma   90.00
#
_symmetry.space_group_name_H-M   'P 1'
#
loop_
_entity.id
_entity.type
_entity.pdbx_description
1 polymer ?
#
loop_
_entity_poly.entity_id
_entity_poly.type
_entity_poly.pdbx_seq_one_letter_code
_entity_poly.pdbx_strand_id
1 'polypeptide(L)'
;SSMNTFFVLETLDTLRKAGRLSNLKAFVASTLNIKPVMGSTDEGSIQQLGQARGIKRALAKMVEDVVAATKDCEHRILAISHCNCPERAQYVKACLEKLARFKKIVIVDTAGISSMYANDGGIIIAV
;
A
#
# COMPACT_ATOMS: atom_id res chain seq x y z
N SER A 1 2.90 17.80 10.45
CA SER A 1 1.95 16.80 10.04
C SER A 1 2.65 15.60 9.50
N SER A 2 2.14 14.49 9.79
CA SER A 2 2.77 13.25 9.44
C SER A 2 2.27 12.76 8.10
N MET A 3 3.14 12.06 7.41
CA MET A 3 2.81 11.38 6.19
C MET A 3 2.43 9.95 6.53
N ASN A 4 1.30 9.50 6.03
CA ASN A 4 0.83 8.14 6.26
C ASN A 4 1.23 7.27 5.08
N THR A 5 1.63 6.06 5.37
CA THR A 5 2.05 5.11 4.35
C THR A 5 1.16 3.87 4.41
N PHE A 6 0.68 3.46 3.24
CA PHE A 6 -0.15 2.26 3.09
C PHE A 6 0.46 1.42 1.98
N PHE A 7 0.39 0.11 2.12
CA PHE A 7 0.95 -0.70 1.06
C PHE A 7 0.30 -2.08 0.97
N VAL A 8 0.35 -2.64 -0.23
CA VAL A 8 0.00 -4.02 -0.52
C VAL A 8 1.15 -4.60 -1.32
N LEU A 9 1.69 -5.69 -0.87
CA LEU A 9 2.81 -6.36 -1.52
C LEU A 9 2.33 -7.67 -2.14
N GLU A 10 2.98 -8.08 -3.21
CA GLU A 10 2.66 -9.37 -3.83
C GLU A 10 2.94 -10.51 -2.87
N THR A 11 4.02 -10.39 -2.12
CA THR A 11 4.38 -11.36 -1.11
C THR A 11 5.01 -10.61 0.05
N LEU A 12 4.88 -11.17 1.24
CA LEU A 12 5.48 -10.60 2.43
C LEU A 12 6.84 -11.20 2.75
N ASP A 13 7.37 -12.03 1.87
CA ASP A 13 8.65 -12.67 2.13
C ASP A 13 9.76 -11.66 2.39
N THR A 14 9.78 -10.56 1.64
CA THR A 14 10.80 -9.55 1.83
C THR A 14 10.75 -8.94 3.23
N LEU A 15 9.56 -8.63 3.71
CA LEU A 15 9.41 -8.08 5.06
C LEU A 15 9.81 -9.10 6.11
N ARG A 16 9.44 -10.36 5.88
CA ARG A 16 9.79 -11.42 6.83
C ARG A 16 11.30 -11.58 6.93
N LYS A 17 11.98 -11.54 5.78
CA LYS A 17 13.43 -11.65 5.77
C LYS A 17 14.09 -10.48 6.45
N ALA A 18 13.48 -9.31 6.38
CA ALA A 18 14.01 -8.12 7.02
C ALA A 18 13.63 -8.03 8.50
N GLY A 19 12.91 -9.01 9.03
CA GLY A 19 12.51 -9.01 10.43
C GLY A 19 11.41 -8.04 10.76
N ARG A 20 10.75 -7.51 9.76
CA ARG A 20 9.73 -6.48 9.98
C ARG A 20 8.35 -7.03 10.29
N LEU A 21 8.19 -8.35 10.20
CA LEU A 21 6.92 -8.99 10.48
C LEU A 21 6.85 -9.65 11.84
N SER A 22 7.86 -9.45 12.68
CA SER A 22 7.94 -10.18 13.94
C SER A 22 6.74 -9.93 14.85
N ASN A 23 6.09 -8.78 14.70
CA ASN A 23 4.96 -8.44 15.56
C ASN A 23 3.61 -8.69 14.90
N LEU A 24 3.59 -9.20 13.70
CA LEU A 24 2.34 -9.47 13.00
C LEU A 24 1.95 -10.90 13.25
N LYS A 25 1.15 -11.09 14.27
CA LYS A 25 0.74 -12.43 14.66
C LYS A 25 -0.17 -13.06 13.64
N ALA A 26 -0.05 -14.36 13.57
CA ALA A 26 -1.03 -15.18 12.87
C ALA A 26 -1.33 -14.71 11.48
N PHE A 27 -0.40 -14.06 10.87
CA PHE A 27 -0.63 -13.63 9.54
C PHE A 27 -0.49 -14.82 8.62
N VAL A 28 -1.62 -15.36 8.23
CA VAL A 28 -1.67 -16.57 7.42
C VAL A 28 -1.72 -16.16 5.98
N ALA A 29 -0.73 -15.40 5.58
CA ALA A 29 -0.66 -14.89 4.23
C ALA A 29 -0.56 -15.97 3.20
N SER A 30 -0.13 -17.11 3.61
CA SER A 30 0.14 -18.19 2.69
C SER A 30 -1.11 -18.86 2.17
N THR A 31 -2.28 -18.51 2.68
CA THR A 31 -3.46 -19.27 2.38
C THR A 31 -4.29 -18.62 1.30
N LEU A 32 -4.50 -19.33 0.20
CA LEU A 32 -5.54 -19.02 -0.75
C LEU A 32 -5.54 -17.61 -1.32
N ASN A 33 -4.36 -17.10 -1.67
CA ASN A 33 -4.28 -15.82 -2.36
C ASN A 33 -4.80 -14.65 -1.53
N ILE A 34 -4.68 -14.74 -0.23
CA ILE A 34 -5.03 -13.64 0.66
C ILE A 34 -3.90 -12.62 0.65
N LYS A 35 -4.24 -11.36 0.40
CA LYS A 35 -3.28 -10.26 0.37
C LYS A 35 -3.60 -9.30 1.49
N PRO A 36 -2.65 -9.00 2.36
CA PRO A 36 -2.90 -8.06 3.45
C PRO A 36 -2.74 -6.63 2.98
N VAL A 37 -3.52 -5.76 3.58
CA VAL A 37 -3.34 -4.32 3.44
C VAL A 37 -2.60 -3.85 4.67
N MET A 38 -1.46 -3.20 4.45
CA MET A 38 -0.57 -2.81 5.52
C MET A 38 -0.50 -1.30 5.62
N GLY A 39 -0.12 -0.83 6.77
CA GLY A 39 0.13 0.59 6.98
C GLY A 39 1.23 0.78 7.98
N SER A 40 1.82 1.98 7.98
CA SER A 40 2.81 2.32 8.97
C SER A 40 2.28 3.42 9.87
N THR A 41 2.66 3.35 11.15
CA THR A 41 2.32 4.39 12.09
C THR A 41 3.37 5.49 12.03
N ASP A 42 3.07 6.61 12.70
CA ASP A 42 4.02 7.70 12.82
C ASP A 42 5.32 7.27 13.48
N GLU A 43 5.24 6.22 14.27
CA GLU A 43 6.41 5.69 14.96
C GLU A 43 7.20 4.73 14.11
N GLY A 44 6.77 4.49 12.90
CA GLY A 44 7.47 3.58 12.01
C GLY A 44 7.07 2.12 12.14
N SER A 45 6.11 1.82 12.99
CA SER A 45 5.65 0.45 13.14
C SER A 45 4.74 0.06 11.99
N ILE A 46 4.92 -1.15 11.50
CA ILE A 46 4.09 -1.70 10.45
C ILE A 46 2.96 -2.48 11.09
N GLN A 47 1.75 -2.25 10.62
CA GLN A 47 0.59 -2.96 11.14
C GLN A 47 -0.30 -3.40 9.99
N GLN A 48 -1.06 -4.44 10.23
CA GLN A 48 -2.03 -4.91 9.27
C GLN A 48 -3.34 -4.17 9.47
N LEU A 49 -3.85 -3.58 8.41
CA LEU A 49 -5.10 -2.84 8.45
C LEU A 49 -6.28 -3.70 8.01
N GLY A 50 -6.03 -4.71 7.19
CA GLY A 50 -7.06 -5.59 6.70
C GLY A 50 -6.47 -6.57 5.72
N GLN A 51 -7.34 -7.26 5.00
CA GLN A 51 -6.90 -8.21 4.00
C GLN A 51 -8.03 -8.44 3.02
N ALA A 52 -7.67 -8.97 1.85
CA ALA A 52 -8.65 -9.31 0.85
C ALA A 52 -8.10 -10.44 -0.01
N ARG A 53 -9.00 -11.15 -0.66
CA ARG A 53 -8.61 -12.22 -1.56
C ARG A 53 -8.29 -11.63 -2.93
N GLY A 54 -7.08 -11.84 -3.38
CA GLY A 54 -6.61 -11.35 -4.66
C GLY A 54 -6.10 -9.93 -4.60
N ILE A 55 -5.23 -9.59 -5.56
CA ILE A 55 -4.53 -8.32 -5.54
C ILE A 55 -5.48 -7.14 -5.76
N LYS A 56 -6.43 -7.27 -6.68
CA LYS A 56 -7.29 -6.15 -7.01
C LYS A 56 -8.17 -5.76 -5.83
N ARG A 57 -8.72 -6.75 -5.13
CA ARG A 57 -9.54 -6.46 -3.96
C ARG A 57 -8.73 -5.86 -2.84
N ALA A 58 -7.50 -6.34 -2.68
CA ALA A 58 -6.62 -5.78 -1.66
C ALA A 58 -6.28 -4.32 -1.97
N LEU A 59 -6.00 -4.02 -3.23
CA LEU A 59 -5.71 -2.65 -3.63
C LEU A 59 -6.92 -1.74 -3.42
N ALA A 60 -8.11 -2.24 -3.75
CA ALA A 60 -9.32 -1.46 -3.55
C ALA A 60 -9.57 -1.19 -2.07
N LYS A 61 -9.31 -2.18 -1.22
CA LYS A 61 -9.46 -1.99 0.21
C LYS A 61 -8.43 -0.99 0.74
N MET A 62 -7.21 -1.06 0.24
CA MET A 62 -6.19 -0.08 0.63
C MET A 62 -6.65 1.33 0.28
N VAL A 63 -7.23 1.52 -0.90
CA VAL A 63 -7.72 2.83 -1.31
C VAL A 63 -8.80 3.31 -0.35
N GLU A 64 -9.72 2.43 0.03
CA GLU A 64 -10.75 2.80 1.00
C GLU A 64 -10.15 3.23 2.32
N ASP A 65 -9.13 2.51 2.77
CA ASP A 65 -8.47 2.84 4.03
C ASP A 65 -7.75 4.18 3.93
N VAL A 66 -7.11 4.45 2.80
CA VAL A 66 -6.43 5.71 2.57
C VAL A 66 -7.42 6.88 2.63
N VAL A 67 -8.53 6.74 1.92
CA VAL A 67 -9.52 7.81 1.86
C VAL A 67 -10.12 8.05 3.24
N ALA A 68 -10.42 6.97 3.97
CA ALA A 68 -11.00 7.09 5.30
C ALA A 68 -10.05 7.75 6.30
N ALA A 69 -8.75 7.55 6.11
CA ALA A 69 -7.75 8.05 7.05
C ALA A 69 -7.24 9.44 6.69
N THR A 70 -7.59 9.96 5.51
CA THR A 70 -7.03 11.23 5.03
C THR A 70 -8.06 12.33 5.16
N LYS A 71 -7.68 13.40 5.86
CA LYS A 71 -8.51 14.59 5.96
C LYS A 71 -8.01 15.62 4.96
N ASP A 72 -8.94 16.41 4.46
CA ASP A 72 -8.62 17.50 3.54
C ASP A 72 -7.89 17.00 2.30
N CYS A 73 -8.43 15.97 1.68
CA CYS A 73 -7.81 15.37 0.51
C CYS A 73 -7.50 16.40 -0.57
N GLU A 74 -8.37 17.40 -0.71
CA GLU A 74 -8.21 18.41 -1.77
C GLU A 74 -6.97 19.27 -1.55
N HIS A 75 -6.37 19.22 -0.38
CA HIS A 75 -5.15 19.97 -0.09
C HIS A 75 -3.92 19.06 0.00
N ARG A 76 -4.07 17.79 -0.32
CA ARG A 76 -2.99 16.83 -0.12
C ARG A 76 -2.52 16.27 -1.45
N ILE A 77 -1.22 16.05 -1.51
CA ILE A 77 -0.60 15.38 -2.64
C ILE A 77 -0.38 13.93 -2.23
N LEU A 78 -0.80 13.01 -3.08
CA LEU A 78 -0.66 11.59 -2.82
C LEU A 78 0.30 11.00 -3.84
N ALA A 79 1.23 10.19 -3.36
CA ALA A 79 2.19 9.51 -4.22
C ALA A 79 1.90 8.03 -4.23
N ILE A 80 1.83 7.46 -5.41
CA ILE A 80 1.72 6.03 -5.61
C ILE A 80 3.06 5.53 -6.13
N SER A 81 3.70 4.65 -5.38
CA SER A 81 4.93 4.03 -5.81
C SER A 81 4.63 2.59 -6.18
N HIS A 82 5.14 2.16 -7.33
CA HIS A 82 4.94 0.77 -7.74
C HIS A 82 6.28 0.13 -8.06
N CYS A 83 6.32 -1.17 -7.92
CA CYS A 83 7.52 -1.92 -8.20
C CYS A 83 7.27 -2.75 -9.47
N ASN A 84 7.59 -2.15 -10.61
CA ASN A 84 7.48 -2.80 -11.91
C ASN A 84 6.05 -3.25 -12.23
N CYS A 85 5.06 -2.46 -11.83
CA CYS A 85 3.65 -2.80 -12.09
C CYS A 85 2.83 -1.54 -12.36
N PRO A 86 3.11 -0.84 -13.47
CA PRO A 86 2.42 0.41 -13.75
C PRO A 86 0.91 0.25 -13.92
N GLU A 87 0.46 -0.91 -14.38
CA GLU A 87 -0.97 -1.13 -14.54
C GLU A 87 -1.70 -1.13 -13.20
N ARG A 88 -1.08 -1.73 -12.18
CA ARG A 88 -1.67 -1.71 -10.85
C ARG A 88 -1.70 -0.30 -10.29
N ALA A 89 -0.66 0.49 -10.56
CA ALA A 89 -0.62 1.88 -10.12
C ALA A 89 -1.73 2.68 -10.76
N GLN A 90 -1.99 2.47 -12.05
CA GLN A 90 -3.07 3.16 -12.72
C GLN A 90 -4.43 2.74 -12.18
N TYR A 91 -4.59 1.46 -11.87
CA TYR A 91 -5.82 0.98 -11.25
C TYR A 91 -6.07 1.67 -9.91
N VAL A 92 -5.02 1.77 -9.10
CA VAL A 92 -5.13 2.42 -7.79
C VAL A 92 -5.48 3.89 -7.95
N LYS A 93 -4.84 4.57 -8.90
CA LYS A 93 -5.14 5.97 -9.16
C LYS A 93 -6.60 6.15 -9.54
N ALA A 94 -7.10 5.29 -10.43
CA ALA A 94 -8.50 5.37 -10.85
C ALA A 94 -9.44 5.17 -9.68
N CYS A 95 -9.14 4.22 -8.80
CA CYS A 95 -9.96 3.98 -7.63
C CYS A 95 -9.97 5.19 -6.69
N LEU A 96 -8.79 5.79 -6.49
CA LEU A 96 -8.70 6.98 -5.64
C LEU A 96 -9.52 8.12 -6.21
N GLU A 97 -9.45 8.33 -7.52
CA GLU A 97 -10.17 9.42 -8.15
C GLU A 97 -11.68 9.26 -8.06
N LYS A 98 -12.16 8.02 -7.97
CA LYS A 98 -13.57 7.78 -7.80
C LYS A 98 -14.08 8.10 -6.40
N LEU A 99 -13.22 7.95 -5.41
CA LEU A 99 -13.65 8.08 -4.01
C LEU A 99 -13.32 9.44 -3.41
N ALA A 100 -12.34 10.14 -3.94
CA ALA A 100 -11.94 11.41 -3.35
C ALA A 100 -11.25 12.28 -4.39
N ARG A 101 -11.14 13.55 -4.07
CA ARG A 101 -10.45 14.50 -4.94
C ARG A 101 -9.21 14.98 -4.23
N PHE A 102 -8.06 14.46 -4.65
CA PHE A 102 -6.78 14.91 -4.11
C PHE A 102 -6.26 16.07 -4.90
N LYS A 103 -5.43 16.90 -4.25
CA LYS A 103 -4.81 18.01 -4.94
C LYS A 103 -3.99 17.52 -6.13
N LYS A 104 -3.25 16.43 -5.93
CA LYS A 104 -2.46 15.83 -6.99
C LYS A 104 -2.17 14.38 -6.63
N ILE A 105 -2.16 13.52 -7.64
CA ILE A 105 -1.75 12.13 -7.48
C ILE A 105 -0.59 11.91 -8.43
N VAL A 106 0.55 11.51 -7.90
CA VAL A 106 1.74 11.22 -8.71
C VAL A 106 2.04 9.74 -8.64
N ILE A 107 2.60 9.21 -9.72
CA ILE A 107 2.96 7.80 -9.80
C ILE A 107 4.45 7.72 -10.05
N VAL A 108 5.12 6.88 -9.28
CA VAL A 108 6.57 6.69 -9.36
C VAL A 108 6.88 5.21 -9.51
N ASP A 109 7.79 4.88 -10.41
CA ASP A 109 8.26 3.51 -10.55
C ASP A 109 9.53 3.35 -9.73
N THR A 110 9.47 2.48 -8.74
CA THR A 110 10.60 2.26 -7.84
C THR A 110 11.39 0.99 -8.17
N ALA A 111 11.13 0.38 -9.32
CA ALA A 111 11.78 -0.89 -9.65
C ALA A 111 13.30 -0.78 -9.68
N GLY A 112 13.84 0.36 -10.11
CA GLY A 112 15.26 0.56 -10.15
C GLY A 112 15.88 1.04 -8.85
N ILE A 113 15.05 1.36 -7.88
CA ILE A 113 15.49 1.82 -6.57
C ILE A 113 15.27 0.69 -5.61
N SER A 114 16.33 0.20 -5.02
CA SER A 114 16.19 -0.91 -4.11
C SER A 114 15.15 -0.59 -3.04
N SER A 115 14.12 -1.38 -2.99
CA SER A 115 13.14 -1.27 -1.95
C SER A 115 13.17 -2.55 -1.14
N MET A 116 13.45 -2.39 0.13
CA MET A 116 13.50 -3.56 1.00
C MET A 116 12.14 -4.17 1.22
N TYR A 117 11.10 -3.46 0.81
CA TYR A 117 9.75 -3.86 1.17
C TYR A 117 8.92 -4.33 0.00
N ALA A 118 9.30 -4.02 -1.21
CA ALA A 118 8.45 -4.31 -2.33
C ALA A 118 9.16 -5.18 -3.35
N ASN A 119 8.58 -6.34 -3.61
CA ASN A 119 8.93 -7.15 -4.77
C ASN A 119 8.13 -6.64 -5.95
N ASP A 120 8.43 -7.15 -7.13
CA ASP A 120 7.61 -6.83 -8.30
C ASP A 120 6.15 -7.02 -7.95
N GLY A 121 5.35 -6.05 -8.30
CA GLY A 121 3.92 -6.10 -8.04
C GLY A 121 3.46 -5.33 -6.82
N GLY A 122 4.38 -4.82 -6.02
CA GLY A 122 4.01 -4.07 -4.82
C GLY A 122 3.54 -2.66 -5.13
N ILE A 123 2.62 -2.16 -4.32
CA ILE A 123 2.09 -0.79 -4.41
C ILE A 123 2.20 -0.16 -3.04
N ILE A 124 2.76 1.04 -3.01
CA ILE A 124 2.90 1.82 -1.77
C ILE A 124 2.29 3.19 -2.00
N ILE A 125 1.46 3.63 -1.06
CA ILE A 125 0.86 4.96 -1.09
C ILE A 125 1.41 5.76 0.08
N ALA A 126 1.83 6.98 -0.22
CA ALA A 126 2.24 7.95 0.79
C ALA A 126 1.37 9.19 0.65
N VAL A 127 0.78 9.62 1.73
CA VAL A 127 -0.09 10.79 1.71
C VAL A 127 -0.05 11.56 3.03
#